data_10d4676ef9e8a953b1e9973b6a69bf1f
#
_entry.id   10d4676ef9e8a953b1e9973b6a69bf1f
#
_cell.length_a   1.000
_cell.length_b   1.000
_cell.length_c   1.000
_cell.angle_alpha   90.00
_cell.angle_beta   90.00
_cell.angle_gamma   90.00
#
_symmetry.space_group_name_H-M   'P 1'
#
loop_
_entity.id
_entity.type
_entity.pdbx_description
1 polymer ?
#
loop_
_entity_poly.entity_id
_entity_poly.type
_entity_poly.pdbx_seq_one_letter_code
_entity_poly.pdbx_strand_id
1 'polypeptide(L)'
;MIWPLPEPPVSERWRAWPVSQIFPETVPGVSPSGARVTYVLAGVAPEAPCRTAFQLAALRRGCRVALRATYADSTQTFVATVGIAVLDSPWSGSYRAGRLATVRPVAFPRGPAERFGERQYFTGVVVGSHENYMVATAAGYTDGRPYQPGDRVLPRLRDTARQLATALYRALTR
;
A
#
# COMPACT_ATOMS: atom_id res chain seq x y z
N MET A 1 33.55 2.22 21.92
CA MET A 1 32.75 3.06 20.99
C MET A 1 31.94 2.14 20.08
N ILE A 2 30.63 2.22 20.20
CA ILE A 2 29.75 1.42 19.37
C ILE A 2 29.48 2.22 18.09
N TRP A 3 29.96 1.72 16.98
CA TRP A 3 29.63 2.30 15.67
C TRP A 3 28.20 1.93 15.33
N PRO A 4 27.37 2.89 14.88
CA PRO A 4 26.06 2.54 14.36
C PRO A 4 26.25 1.57 13.17
N LEU A 5 25.45 0.51 13.15
CA LEU A 5 25.43 -0.39 12.01
C LEU A 5 25.05 0.42 10.76
N PRO A 6 25.74 0.18 9.63
CA PRO A 6 25.39 0.87 8.41
C PRO A 6 23.94 0.54 8.01
N GLU A 7 23.25 1.52 7.46
CA GLU A 7 21.91 1.32 6.89
C GLU A 7 21.98 0.22 5.82
N PRO A 8 21.05 -0.73 5.81
CA PRO A 8 21.01 -1.72 4.75
C PRO A 8 20.75 -1.03 3.39
N PRO A 9 21.27 -1.60 2.30
CA PRO A 9 20.93 -1.10 0.95
C PRO A 9 19.42 -1.03 0.77
N VAL A 10 18.95 -0.05 0.02
CA VAL A 10 17.52 0.12 -0.24
C VAL A 10 16.89 -1.19 -0.73
N SER A 11 17.57 -1.91 -1.61
CA SER A 11 17.07 -3.16 -2.19
C SER A 11 16.85 -4.27 -1.16
N GLU A 12 17.45 -4.18 0.01
CA GLU A 12 17.40 -5.20 1.05
C GLU A 12 16.58 -4.79 2.28
N ARG A 13 16.11 -3.56 2.33
CA ARG A 13 15.39 -3.03 3.50
C ARG A 13 14.13 -3.82 3.82
N TRP A 14 13.46 -4.34 2.81
CA TRP A 14 12.22 -5.11 2.98
C TRP A 14 12.38 -6.32 3.90
N ARG A 15 13.57 -6.89 3.99
CA ARG A 15 13.86 -8.03 4.86
C ARG A 15 14.79 -7.68 6.03
N ALA A 16 15.57 -6.62 5.91
CA ALA A 16 16.50 -6.20 6.95
C ALA A 16 15.85 -5.33 8.02
N TRP A 17 14.86 -4.53 7.64
CA TRP A 17 14.14 -3.66 8.56
C TRP A 17 13.05 -4.44 9.32
N PRO A 18 12.77 -4.05 10.57
CA PRO A 18 11.59 -4.57 11.25
C PRO A 18 10.32 -4.13 10.53
N VAL A 19 9.27 -4.94 10.62
CA VAL A 19 7.99 -4.69 9.97
C VAL A 19 7.42 -3.33 10.35
N SER A 20 7.58 -2.91 11.60
CA SER A 20 7.11 -1.61 12.09
C SER A 20 7.80 -0.42 11.42
N GLN A 21 8.95 -0.62 10.82
CA GLN A 21 9.63 0.42 10.05
C GLN A 21 9.18 0.46 8.60
N ILE A 22 8.82 -0.69 8.04
CA ILE A 22 8.26 -0.80 6.68
C ILE A 22 6.80 -0.30 6.67
N PHE A 23 6.02 -0.74 7.65
CA PHE A 23 4.62 -0.33 7.84
C PHE A 23 4.45 0.33 9.21
N PRO A 24 4.67 1.65 9.30
CA PRO A 24 4.54 2.36 10.58
C PRO A 24 3.08 2.36 11.07
N GLU A 25 2.90 2.47 12.36
CA GLU A 25 1.56 2.45 12.99
C GLU A 25 0.66 3.58 12.50
N THR A 26 1.24 4.73 12.18
CA THR A 26 0.49 5.89 11.69
C THR A 26 1.19 6.51 10.49
N VAL A 27 0.39 7.00 9.55
CA VAL A 27 0.88 7.73 8.38
C VAL A 27 0.07 9.02 8.28
N PRO A 28 0.73 10.18 8.26
CA PRO A 28 0.02 11.45 8.09
C PRO A 28 -0.43 11.64 6.64
N GLY A 29 -1.56 12.31 6.48
CA GLY A 29 -2.09 12.65 5.17
C GLY A 29 -2.91 13.94 5.21
N VAL A 30 -3.46 14.29 4.07
CA VAL A 30 -4.28 15.49 3.89
C VAL A 30 -5.49 15.12 3.06
N SER A 31 -6.68 15.55 3.49
CA SER A 31 -7.90 15.37 2.68
C SER A 31 -7.94 16.37 1.51
N PRO A 32 -8.83 16.16 0.52
CA PRO A 32 -8.99 17.13 -0.58
C PRO A 32 -9.31 18.56 -0.12
N SER A 33 -9.95 18.70 1.04
CA SER A 33 -10.26 20.01 1.63
C SER A 33 -9.07 20.65 2.36
N GLY A 34 -7.92 19.98 2.44
CA GLY A 34 -6.75 20.45 3.16
C GLY A 34 -6.72 20.09 4.65
N ALA A 35 -7.72 19.38 5.17
CA ALA A 35 -7.74 18.94 6.56
C ALA A 35 -6.72 17.82 6.79
N ARG A 36 -6.09 17.83 7.95
CA ARG A 36 -5.16 16.77 8.34
C ARG A 36 -5.91 15.45 8.57
N VAL A 37 -5.35 14.38 8.03
CA VAL A 37 -5.87 13.03 8.18
C VAL A 37 -4.74 12.15 8.70
N THR A 38 -5.06 11.22 9.57
CA THR A 38 -4.10 10.20 10.02
C THR A 38 -4.59 8.84 9.59
N TYR A 39 -3.73 8.09 8.93
CA TYR A 39 -4.00 6.68 8.60
C TYR A 39 -3.39 5.82 9.70
N VAL A 40 -4.19 4.91 10.22
CA VAL A 40 -3.81 4.04 11.34
C VAL A 40 -3.72 2.61 10.86
N LEU A 41 -2.65 1.94 11.21
CA LEU A 41 -2.42 0.55 10.83
C LEU A 41 -3.47 -0.36 11.47
N ALA A 42 -4.22 -1.09 10.63
CA ALA A 42 -5.18 -2.09 11.08
C ALA A 42 -4.53 -3.47 11.22
N GLY A 43 -3.54 -3.77 10.40
CA GLY A 43 -2.80 -5.01 10.49
C GLY A 43 -1.81 -5.18 9.34
N VAL A 44 -0.87 -6.11 9.55
CA VAL A 44 0.12 -6.50 8.55
C VAL A 44 -0.12 -7.95 8.19
N ALA A 45 -0.23 -8.23 6.90
CA ALA A 45 -0.40 -9.60 6.42
C ALA A 45 0.95 -10.34 6.39
N PRO A 46 0.95 -11.68 6.47
CA PRO A 46 2.16 -12.45 6.19
C PRO A 46 2.66 -12.20 4.79
N GLU A 47 3.96 -12.36 4.55
CA GLU A 47 4.51 -12.33 3.20
C GLU A 47 3.75 -13.30 2.29
N ALA A 48 3.54 -12.90 1.05
CA ALA A 48 2.79 -13.70 0.10
C ALA A 48 3.49 -13.73 -1.26
N PRO A 49 3.25 -14.78 -2.06
CA PRO A 49 3.66 -14.76 -3.46
C PRO A 49 2.98 -13.60 -4.20
N CYS A 50 3.70 -12.99 -5.13
CA CYS A 50 3.17 -11.84 -5.88
C CYS A 50 1.86 -12.17 -6.59
N ARG A 51 1.75 -13.36 -7.17
CA ARG A 51 0.51 -13.82 -7.84
C ARG A 51 -0.69 -13.92 -6.93
N THR A 52 -0.46 -14.10 -5.62
CA THR A 52 -1.52 -14.15 -4.62
C THR A 52 -1.92 -12.75 -4.17
N ALA A 53 -0.95 -11.86 -4.05
CA ALA A 53 -1.16 -10.52 -3.51
C ALA A 53 -1.61 -9.50 -4.54
N PHE A 54 -1.29 -9.71 -5.82
CA PHE A 54 -1.63 -8.81 -6.91
C PHE A 54 -2.41 -9.52 -7.99
N GLN A 55 -3.32 -8.79 -8.66
CA GLN A 55 -4.18 -9.36 -9.68
C GLN A 55 -3.55 -9.40 -11.08
N LEU A 56 -2.37 -8.83 -11.28
CA LEU A 56 -1.84 -8.62 -12.61
C LEU A 56 -0.75 -9.59 -13.02
N ALA A 57 -0.91 -10.07 -14.27
CA ALA A 57 0.05 -10.94 -14.92
C ALA A 57 1.43 -10.28 -15.12
N ALA A 58 1.48 -8.94 -15.26
CA ALA A 58 2.74 -8.23 -15.48
C ALA A 58 3.71 -8.34 -14.30
N LEU A 59 3.20 -8.53 -13.08
CA LEU A 59 4.03 -8.70 -11.90
C LEU A 59 4.48 -10.14 -11.66
N ARG A 60 4.05 -11.08 -12.49
CA ARG A 60 4.46 -12.48 -12.36
C ARG A 60 5.94 -12.69 -12.68
N ARG A 61 6.49 -11.84 -13.56
CA ARG A 61 7.90 -11.90 -13.92
C ARG A 61 8.67 -10.87 -13.11
N GLY A 62 9.71 -11.33 -12.44
CA GLY A 62 10.59 -10.45 -11.71
C GLY A 62 10.05 -9.95 -10.37
N CYS A 63 8.96 -10.49 -9.86
CA CYS A 63 8.47 -10.19 -8.53
C CYS A 63 8.79 -11.34 -7.59
N ARG A 64 9.55 -11.02 -6.54
CA ARG A 64 10.09 -12.00 -5.61
C ARG A 64 9.12 -12.35 -4.50
N VAL A 65 8.51 -11.31 -3.90
CA VAL A 65 7.62 -11.45 -2.75
C VAL A 65 6.76 -10.19 -2.65
N ALA A 66 5.60 -10.32 -2.04
CA ALA A 66 4.72 -9.21 -1.74
C ALA A 66 4.54 -9.04 -0.24
N LEU A 67 4.60 -7.79 0.21
CA LEU A 67 4.30 -7.38 1.58
C LEU A 67 3.01 -6.57 1.55
N ARG A 68 2.09 -6.83 2.47
CA ARG A 68 0.81 -6.09 2.51
C ARG A 68 0.46 -5.68 3.92
N ALA A 69 -0.10 -4.48 4.03
CA ALA A 69 -0.67 -3.97 5.27
C ALA A 69 -1.95 -3.19 4.96
N THR A 70 -2.88 -3.17 5.89
CA THR A 70 -4.13 -2.43 5.75
C THR A 70 -4.19 -1.32 6.77
N TYR A 71 -4.56 -0.13 6.31
CA TYR A 71 -4.72 1.09 7.09
C TYR A 71 -6.16 1.55 7.03
N ALA A 72 -6.60 2.22 8.09
CA ALA A 72 -7.87 2.94 8.10
C ALA A 72 -7.60 4.40 8.45
N ASP A 73 -8.39 5.31 7.89
CA ASP A 73 -8.29 6.70 8.30
C ASP A 73 -8.82 6.87 9.74
N SER A 74 -8.39 7.93 10.42
CA SER A 74 -8.73 8.17 11.82
C SER A 74 -10.23 8.34 12.06
N THR A 75 -11.00 8.69 11.03
CA THR A 75 -12.46 8.77 11.12
C THR A 75 -13.14 7.41 10.94
N GLN A 76 -12.38 6.36 10.57
CA GLN A 76 -12.85 5.03 10.27
C GLN A 76 -13.92 5.00 9.15
N THR A 77 -13.78 5.89 8.18
CA THR A 77 -14.65 5.95 6.99
C THR A 77 -14.04 5.21 5.82
N PHE A 78 -12.74 5.32 5.65
CA PHE A 78 -11.99 4.73 4.54
C PHE A 78 -10.96 3.73 5.05
N VAL A 79 -10.72 2.72 4.25
CA VAL A 79 -9.74 1.68 4.50
C VAL A 79 -8.95 1.44 3.24
N ALA A 80 -7.67 1.11 3.37
CA ALA A 80 -6.83 0.82 2.21
C ALA A 80 -5.79 -0.25 2.54
N THR A 81 -5.61 -1.18 1.62
CA THR A 81 -4.49 -2.12 1.66
C THR A 81 -3.37 -1.57 0.79
N VAL A 82 -2.17 -1.50 1.35
CA VAL A 82 -0.95 -1.16 0.64
C VAL A 82 -0.17 -2.43 0.38
N GLY A 83 0.20 -2.67 -0.87
CA GLY A 83 1.02 -3.80 -1.27
C GLY A 83 2.36 -3.31 -1.80
N ILE A 84 3.44 -3.91 -1.30
CA ILE A 84 4.81 -3.66 -1.78
C ILE A 84 5.25 -4.92 -2.52
N ALA A 85 5.49 -4.78 -3.82
CA ALA A 85 6.10 -5.82 -4.62
C ALA A 85 7.62 -5.64 -4.57
N VAL A 86 8.32 -6.66 -4.09
CA VAL A 86 9.78 -6.68 -4.10
C VAL A 86 10.22 -7.32 -5.42
N LEU A 87 10.90 -6.55 -6.26
CA LEU A 87 11.28 -6.96 -7.59
C LEU A 87 12.71 -7.53 -7.61
N ASP A 88 13.00 -8.41 -8.57
CA ASP A 88 14.33 -8.96 -8.76
C ASP A 88 15.33 -7.93 -9.29
N SER A 89 14.85 -6.92 -9.99
CA SER A 89 15.66 -5.84 -10.54
C SER A 89 14.89 -4.52 -10.47
N PRO A 90 15.59 -3.37 -10.55
CA PRO A 90 14.93 -2.08 -10.52
C PRO A 90 13.88 -1.94 -11.62
N TRP A 91 12.76 -1.33 -11.24
CA TRP A 91 11.69 -1.02 -12.18
C TRP A 91 12.13 0.09 -13.14
N SER A 92 12.20 -0.22 -14.41
CA SER A 92 12.55 0.74 -15.47
C SER A 92 11.32 1.25 -16.21
N GLY A 93 10.15 1.18 -15.58
CA GLY A 93 8.86 1.16 -16.17
C GLY A 93 8.45 2.29 -17.08
N SER A 94 8.24 1.92 -18.34
CA SER A 94 7.44 2.65 -19.29
C SER A 94 5.94 2.36 -19.17
N TYR A 95 5.54 1.59 -18.19
CA TYR A 95 4.13 1.21 -18.01
C TYR A 95 3.37 2.26 -17.23
N ARG A 96 2.18 2.59 -17.73
CA ARG A 96 1.24 3.39 -16.95
C ARG A 96 0.85 2.58 -15.71
N ALA A 97 1.44 2.96 -14.59
CA ALA A 97 1.35 2.23 -13.35
C ALA A 97 -0.09 1.94 -12.91
N GLY A 98 -1.03 2.86 -13.12
CA GLY A 98 -2.41 2.70 -12.71
C GLY A 98 -3.20 1.58 -13.38
N ARG A 99 -2.66 0.96 -14.44
CA ARG A 99 -3.31 -0.17 -15.13
C ARG A 99 -2.67 -1.52 -14.84
N LEU A 100 -1.55 -1.55 -14.11
CA LEU A 100 -0.70 -2.73 -14.10
C LEU A 100 -0.69 -3.50 -12.80
N ALA A 101 -1.01 -2.89 -11.68
CA ALA A 101 -0.97 -3.59 -10.41
C ALA A 101 -2.18 -3.23 -9.56
N THR A 102 -2.98 -4.23 -9.28
CA THR A 102 -4.03 -4.13 -8.30
C THR A 102 -3.66 -5.05 -7.14
N VAL A 103 -3.41 -4.46 -5.99
CA VAL A 103 -3.20 -5.25 -4.79
C VAL A 103 -4.55 -5.80 -4.31
N ARG A 104 -4.56 -7.06 -3.91
CA ARG A 104 -5.75 -7.66 -3.33
C ARG A 104 -5.94 -7.17 -1.91
N PRO A 105 -7.13 -6.66 -1.55
CA PRO A 105 -7.42 -6.22 -0.19
C PRO A 105 -7.20 -7.31 0.84
N VAL A 106 -6.74 -6.91 2.02
CA VAL A 106 -6.60 -7.81 3.16
C VAL A 106 -7.45 -7.28 4.31
N ALA A 107 -8.42 -8.09 4.72
CA ALA A 107 -9.24 -7.81 5.90
C ALA A 107 -8.54 -8.29 7.16
N PHE A 108 -8.81 -7.62 8.27
CA PHE A 108 -8.35 -8.01 9.59
C PHE A 108 -9.53 -8.04 10.55
N PRO A 109 -9.72 -9.10 11.32
CA PRO A 109 -10.86 -9.20 12.23
C PRO A 109 -10.81 -8.16 13.36
N ARG A 110 -11.97 -7.83 13.89
CA ARG A 110 -12.14 -6.98 15.08
C ARG A 110 -11.65 -5.54 14.91
N GLY A 111 -11.80 -4.96 13.73
CA GLY A 111 -11.36 -3.59 13.51
C GLY A 111 -11.98 -2.98 12.28
N PRO A 112 -11.56 -1.76 11.93
CA PRO A 112 -12.13 -1.03 10.79
C PRO A 112 -11.89 -1.70 9.43
N ALA A 113 -10.95 -2.64 9.34
CA ALA A 113 -10.66 -3.36 8.10
C ALA A 113 -11.41 -4.70 7.97
N GLU A 114 -12.26 -5.05 8.93
CA GLU A 114 -12.92 -6.36 8.98
C GLU A 114 -13.74 -6.68 7.73
N ARG A 115 -14.38 -5.69 7.14
CA ARG A 115 -15.27 -5.84 5.99
C ARG A 115 -14.61 -5.51 4.65
N PHE A 116 -13.32 -5.24 4.65
CA PHE A 116 -12.62 -4.88 3.42
C PHE A 116 -12.42 -6.11 2.52
N GLY A 117 -12.89 -6.03 1.28
CA GLY A 117 -12.81 -7.13 0.33
C GLY A 117 -12.81 -6.66 -1.11
N GLU A 118 -12.63 -7.60 -2.04
CA GLU A 118 -12.41 -7.31 -3.45
C GLU A 118 -13.57 -6.59 -4.15
N ARG A 119 -14.79 -6.72 -3.64
CA ARG A 119 -15.96 -6.10 -4.26
C ARG A 119 -16.15 -4.63 -3.90
N GLN A 120 -15.39 -4.13 -2.95
CA GLN A 120 -15.58 -2.79 -2.40
C GLN A 120 -14.38 -1.86 -2.60
N TYR A 121 -13.37 -2.27 -3.34
CA TYR A 121 -12.15 -1.49 -3.45
C TYR A 121 -12.14 -0.62 -4.71
N PHE A 122 -11.46 0.49 -4.59
CA PHE A 122 -11.02 1.33 -5.69
C PHE A 122 -9.52 1.05 -5.92
N THR A 123 -9.17 0.71 -7.15
CA THR A 123 -7.77 0.47 -7.49
C THR A 123 -6.97 1.76 -7.38
N GLY A 124 -6.00 1.75 -6.51
CA GLY A 124 -5.20 2.91 -6.21
C GLY A 124 -3.99 3.08 -7.12
N VAL A 125 -3.20 4.08 -6.77
CA VAL A 125 -1.99 4.45 -7.50
C VAL A 125 -0.91 3.40 -7.31
N VAL A 126 -0.23 3.07 -8.39
CA VAL A 126 1.03 2.32 -8.34
C VAL A 126 2.17 3.33 -8.36
N VAL A 127 3.06 3.24 -7.39
CA VAL A 127 4.25 4.08 -7.33
C VAL A 127 5.45 3.20 -7.68
N GLY A 128 6.14 3.56 -8.75
CA GLY A 128 7.35 2.89 -9.17
C GLY A 128 8.48 3.89 -9.38
N SER A 129 9.72 3.45 -9.27
CA SER A 129 10.91 4.24 -9.56
C SER A 129 12.04 3.31 -10.01
N HIS A 130 13.26 3.83 -10.00
CA HIS A 130 14.46 3.06 -10.35
C HIS A 130 14.89 2.07 -9.26
N GLU A 131 14.14 1.99 -8.17
CA GLU A 131 14.36 1.01 -7.11
C GLU A 131 13.64 -0.31 -7.42
N ASN A 132 13.96 -1.34 -6.66
CA ASN A 132 13.39 -2.67 -6.83
C ASN A 132 12.04 -2.86 -6.11
N TYR A 133 11.27 -1.80 -5.97
CA TYR A 133 9.96 -1.83 -5.32
C TYR A 133 8.88 -1.23 -6.19
N MET A 134 7.71 -1.83 -6.12
CA MET A 134 6.49 -1.25 -6.66
C MET A 134 5.46 -1.24 -5.55
N VAL A 135 4.83 -0.09 -5.31
CA VAL A 135 3.81 0.05 -4.27
C VAL A 135 2.47 0.34 -4.92
N ALA A 136 1.49 -0.47 -4.60
CA ALA A 136 0.12 -0.32 -5.08
C ALA A 136 -0.83 -0.27 -3.89
N THR A 137 -1.94 0.43 -4.05
CA THR A 137 -2.97 0.52 -3.02
C THR A 137 -4.35 0.21 -3.59
N ALA A 138 -5.17 -0.39 -2.74
CA ALA A 138 -6.59 -0.54 -2.99
C ALA A 138 -7.32 0.11 -1.83
N ALA A 139 -8.24 1.03 -2.10
CA ALA A 139 -8.98 1.77 -1.09
C ALA A 139 -10.48 1.50 -1.22
N GLY A 140 -11.18 1.57 -0.11
CA GLY A 140 -12.62 1.35 -0.07
C GLY A 140 -13.25 1.93 1.19
N TYR A 141 -14.52 1.62 1.40
CA TYR A 141 -15.27 2.06 2.56
C TYR A 141 -15.16 1.07 3.71
N THR A 142 -15.04 1.60 4.91
CA THR A 142 -14.95 0.78 6.13
C THR A 142 -16.20 -0.08 6.36
N ASP A 143 -17.38 0.41 5.95
CA ASP A 143 -18.63 -0.32 6.13
C ASP A 143 -18.83 -1.51 5.17
N GLY A 144 -17.91 -1.71 4.24
CA GLY A 144 -17.95 -2.85 3.32
C GLY A 144 -18.74 -2.63 2.05
N ARG A 145 -19.38 -1.47 1.88
CA ARG A 145 -20.11 -1.21 0.65
C ARG A 145 -19.15 -1.02 -0.53
N PRO A 146 -19.53 -1.45 -1.75
CA PRO A 146 -18.71 -1.16 -2.92
C PRO A 146 -18.78 0.34 -3.26
N TYR A 147 -17.67 0.86 -3.78
CA TYR A 147 -17.72 2.20 -4.36
C TYR A 147 -18.42 2.14 -5.73
N GLN A 148 -19.05 3.25 -6.13
CA GLN A 148 -19.70 3.34 -7.41
C GLN A 148 -19.22 4.55 -8.20
N PRO A 149 -19.17 4.49 -9.55
CA PRO A 149 -18.89 5.65 -10.38
C PRO A 149 -19.84 6.80 -10.02
N GLY A 150 -19.29 7.98 -9.78
CA GLY A 150 -20.07 9.14 -9.38
C GLY A 150 -20.23 9.34 -7.89
N ASP A 151 -19.72 8.44 -7.04
CA ASP A 151 -19.68 8.67 -5.60
C ASP A 151 -18.97 9.99 -5.28
N ARG A 152 -19.58 10.81 -4.43
CA ARG A 152 -19.03 12.13 -4.06
C ARG A 152 -17.70 12.05 -3.34
N VAL A 153 -17.39 10.92 -2.73
CA VAL A 153 -16.16 10.69 -1.95
C VAL A 153 -15.04 10.00 -2.76
N LEU A 154 -15.25 9.77 -4.07
CA LEU A 154 -14.18 9.20 -4.91
C LEU A 154 -12.85 9.97 -4.82
N PRO A 155 -12.83 11.32 -4.80
CA PRO A 155 -11.59 12.05 -4.60
C PRO A 155 -10.87 11.68 -3.31
N ARG A 156 -11.59 11.42 -2.22
CA ARG A 156 -10.99 10.99 -0.95
C ARG A 156 -10.43 9.58 -1.03
N LEU A 157 -11.10 8.66 -1.72
CA LEU A 157 -10.59 7.31 -1.95
C LEU A 157 -9.29 7.35 -2.76
N ARG A 158 -9.25 8.17 -3.81
CA ARG A 158 -8.03 8.37 -4.61
C ARG A 158 -6.89 8.96 -3.80
N ASP A 159 -7.17 9.96 -2.99
CA ASP A 159 -6.17 10.60 -2.16
C ASP A 159 -5.64 9.65 -1.09
N THR A 160 -6.53 8.88 -0.48
CA THR A 160 -6.14 7.84 0.48
C THR A 160 -5.16 6.86 -0.15
N ALA A 161 -5.51 6.32 -1.31
CA ALA A 161 -4.66 5.38 -2.02
C ALA A 161 -3.31 6.00 -2.40
N ARG A 162 -3.35 7.21 -2.98
CA ARG A 162 -2.14 7.90 -3.46
C ARG A 162 -1.20 8.26 -2.32
N GLN A 163 -1.73 8.82 -1.25
CA GLN A 163 -0.91 9.29 -0.14
C GLN A 163 -0.25 8.13 0.60
N LEU A 164 -0.97 7.05 0.84
CA LEU A 164 -0.40 5.86 1.47
C LEU A 164 0.70 5.24 0.60
N ALA A 165 0.44 5.06 -0.69
CA ALA A 165 1.46 4.50 -1.58
C ALA A 165 2.71 5.38 -1.61
N THR A 166 2.55 6.68 -1.75
CA THR A 166 3.66 7.62 -1.80
C THR A 166 4.44 7.66 -0.49
N ALA A 167 3.75 7.72 0.64
CA ALA A 167 4.40 7.81 1.95
C ALA A 167 5.22 6.55 2.25
N LEU A 168 4.66 5.37 2.00
CA LEU A 168 5.36 4.12 2.27
C LEU A 168 6.50 3.88 1.30
N TYR A 169 6.32 4.24 0.03
CA TYR A 169 7.38 4.16 -0.95
C TYR A 169 8.57 5.05 -0.56
N ARG A 170 8.31 6.31 -0.19
CA ARG A 170 9.37 7.25 0.25
C ARG A 170 10.07 6.78 1.52
N ALA A 171 9.32 6.27 2.49
CA ALA A 171 9.91 5.76 3.73
C ALA A 171 10.86 4.58 3.47
N LEU A 172 10.51 3.72 2.52
CA LEU A 172 11.31 2.54 2.18
C LEU A 172 12.56 2.88 1.36
N THR A 173 12.49 3.92 0.55
CA THR A 173 13.53 4.21 -0.46
C THR A 173 14.43 5.41 -0.14
N ARG A 174 14.18 6.15 0.93
CA ARG A 174 15.04 7.27 1.34
C ARG A 174 16.36 6.84 1.93
#